data_65a2714347f3cafc9f20e81d915c4ab4
#
_entry.id   65a2714347f3cafc9f20e81d915c4ab4
#
_cell.length_a   1.000
_cell.length_b   1.000
_cell.length_c   1.000
_cell.angle_alpha   90.00
_cell.angle_beta   90.00
_cell.angle_gamma   90.00
#
_symmetry.space_group_name_H-M   'P 1'
#
loop_
_entity.id
_entity.type
_entity.pdbx_description
1 polymer ?
#
loop_
_entity_poly.entity_id
_entity_poly.type
_entity_poly.pdbx_seq_one_letter_code
_entity_poly.pdbx_strand_id
1 'polypeptide(L)'
;MMLRALLADLAAIPGIALRASRDARLPSIAIPGEIVAVGRRPCWEIWGEEIAAADAFWPIAPESDGILLRLSEMAAGKILLGSSPEAVRLCASKIATSQHLAAHGIVTVPSLAPGVASPHGVIVKPDDGAGAEGVRFFTDPAAAMARGIAGLIAQPFIPGAPESLSLLCRGGEATLLSCNRQITECVEGRFHYRGLAVGGAEEKRAFYTPLAAAIARAIPGLFGYVGVDLIATGEGPVVLEVNPRLTTSYAALGEALGVNPAALVLALAAGGDLPPAPPPRAVTLALA
;
A
#
# COMPACT_ATOMS: atom_id res chain seq x y z
N MET A 1 -3.83 -13.50 2.22
CA MET A 1 -2.81 -13.29 3.25
C MET A 1 -3.17 -12.10 4.15
N MET A 2 -3.18 -10.84 3.67
CA MET A 2 -3.48 -9.62 4.45
C MET A 2 -4.80 -9.70 5.25
N LEU A 3 -5.91 -10.09 4.61
CA LEU A 3 -7.21 -10.24 5.30
C LEU A 3 -7.13 -11.19 6.51
N ARG A 4 -6.46 -12.34 6.37
CA ARG A 4 -6.33 -13.30 7.48
C ARG A 4 -5.51 -12.71 8.63
N ALA A 5 -4.42 -12.00 8.33
CA ALA A 5 -3.60 -11.37 9.35
C ALA A 5 -4.40 -10.29 10.10
N LEU A 6 -5.07 -9.39 9.37
CA LEU A 6 -5.90 -8.35 9.99
C LEU A 6 -7.01 -8.95 10.87
N LEU A 7 -7.71 -9.97 10.39
CA LEU A 7 -8.79 -10.60 11.17
C LEU A 7 -8.27 -11.32 12.43
N ALA A 8 -7.07 -11.93 12.34
CA ALA A 8 -6.43 -12.52 13.52
C ALA A 8 -6.03 -11.44 14.54
N ASP A 9 -5.47 -10.32 14.07
CA ASP A 9 -5.09 -9.19 14.92
C ASP A 9 -6.30 -8.57 15.60
N LEU A 10 -7.38 -8.32 14.85
CA LEU A 10 -8.61 -7.75 15.39
C LEU A 10 -9.31 -8.70 16.40
N ALA A 11 -9.30 -10.00 16.12
CA ALA A 11 -9.89 -11.00 17.01
C ALA A 11 -9.15 -11.14 18.35
N ALA A 12 -7.87 -10.78 18.39
CA ALA A 12 -7.07 -10.75 19.62
C ALA A 12 -7.40 -9.54 20.53
N ILE A 13 -8.24 -8.59 20.05
CA ILE A 13 -8.62 -7.39 20.80
C ILE A 13 -9.99 -7.62 21.45
N PRO A 14 -10.09 -7.60 22.79
CA PRO A 14 -11.36 -7.81 23.47
C PRO A 14 -12.44 -6.80 23.10
N GLY A 15 -13.70 -7.25 23.01
CA GLY A 15 -14.86 -6.37 22.82
C GLY A 15 -15.13 -5.98 21.36
N ILE A 16 -14.43 -6.57 20.39
CA ILE A 16 -14.66 -6.33 18.96
C ILE A 16 -15.53 -7.45 18.38
N ALA A 17 -16.64 -7.07 17.75
CA ALA A 17 -17.44 -7.93 16.89
C ALA A 17 -16.97 -7.78 15.44
N LEU A 18 -16.48 -8.87 14.84
CA LEU A 18 -15.91 -8.86 13.48
C LEU A 18 -16.89 -9.37 12.45
N ARG A 19 -17.03 -8.60 11.37
CA ARG A 19 -17.68 -9.03 10.12
C ARG A 19 -16.75 -8.77 8.95
N ALA A 20 -16.62 -9.74 8.05
CA ALA A 20 -15.79 -9.59 6.85
C ALA A 20 -16.53 -10.11 5.62
N SER A 21 -16.57 -9.34 4.56
CA SER A 21 -17.10 -9.79 3.27
C SER A 21 -16.07 -10.65 2.53
N ARG A 22 -16.56 -11.67 1.83
CA ARG A 22 -15.73 -12.58 1.04
C ARG A 22 -16.49 -13.09 -0.18
N ASP A 23 -15.79 -13.21 -1.30
CA ASP A 23 -16.34 -13.84 -2.50
C ASP A 23 -16.75 -15.28 -2.20
N ALA A 24 -18.03 -15.59 -2.45
CA ALA A 24 -18.63 -16.90 -2.21
C ALA A 24 -18.02 -18.04 -3.05
N ARG A 25 -17.30 -17.71 -4.13
CA ARG A 25 -16.60 -18.68 -4.99
C ARG A 25 -15.28 -19.17 -4.37
N LEU A 26 -14.73 -18.43 -3.42
CA LEU A 26 -13.48 -18.79 -2.77
C LEU A 26 -13.72 -19.85 -1.67
N PRO A 27 -12.79 -20.77 -1.44
CA PRO A 27 -12.88 -21.75 -0.37
C PRO A 27 -13.13 -21.07 0.99
N SER A 28 -13.92 -21.72 1.84
CA SER A 28 -14.16 -21.23 3.20
C SER A 28 -12.82 -21.07 3.96
N ILE A 29 -12.77 -20.04 4.80
CA ILE A 29 -11.63 -19.83 5.70
C ILE A 29 -12.14 -19.84 7.13
N ALA A 30 -11.44 -20.56 8.00
CA ALA A 30 -11.66 -20.44 9.43
C ALA A 30 -11.05 -19.12 9.89
N ILE A 31 -11.90 -18.18 10.27
CA ILE A 31 -11.50 -16.89 10.86
C ILE A 31 -12.41 -16.61 12.04
N PRO A 32 -11.95 -15.87 13.05
CA PRO A 32 -12.81 -15.31 14.05
C PRO A 32 -13.80 -14.33 13.43
N GLY A 33 -15.06 -14.36 13.88
CA GLY A 33 -16.10 -13.43 13.40
C GLY A 33 -17.02 -14.01 12.32
N GLU A 34 -17.89 -13.17 11.79
CA GLU A 34 -18.89 -13.51 10.78
C GLU A 34 -18.34 -13.25 9.37
N ILE A 35 -18.52 -14.22 8.46
CA ILE A 35 -18.23 -14.07 7.04
C ILE A 35 -19.51 -13.80 6.27
N VAL A 36 -19.57 -12.64 5.64
CA VAL A 36 -20.64 -12.27 4.72
C VAL A 36 -20.26 -12.70 3.30
N ALA A 37 -20.99 -13.68 2.76
CA ALA A 37 -20.71 -14.20 1.43
C ALA A 37 -21.18 -13.21 0.36
N VAL A 38 -20.27 -12.75 -0.48
CA VAL A 38 -20.55 -11.93 -1.67
C VAL A 38 -20.66 -12.86 -2.87
N GLY A 39 -21.83 -12.97 -3.45
CA GLY A 39 -22.09 -13.95 -4.52
C GLY A 39 -23.09 -13.44 -5.56
N ARG A 40 -24.38 -13.78 -5.40
CA ARG A 40 -25.41 -13.53 -6.41
C ARG A 40 -25.89 -12.08 -6.48
N ARG A 41 -25.88 -11.36 -5.34
CA ARG A 41 -26.25 -9.95 -5.27
C ARG A 41 -25.07 -9.07 -5.71
N PRO A 42 -25.31 -7.85 -6.25
CA PRO A 42 -24.24 -6.89 -6.51
C PRO A 42 -23.42 -6.61 -5.25
N CYS A 43 -22.10 -6.71 -5.37
CA CYS A 43 -21.21 -6.55 -4.22
C CYS A 43 -21.36 -5.19 -3.53
N TRP A 44 -21.60 -4.12 -4.29
CA TRP A 44 -21.78 -2.77 -3.77
C TRP A 44 -23.00 -2.60 -2.87
N GLU A 45 -24.07 -3.36 -3.11
CA GLU A 45 -25.25 -3.38 -2.24
C GLU A 45 -24.92 -4.04 -0.92
N ILE A 46 -24.29 -5.24 -0.97
CA ILE A 46 -23.88 -5.97 0.23
C ILE A 46 -22.91 -5.13 1.08
N TRP A 47 -21.89 -4.55 0.44
CA TRP A 47 -20.93 -3.70 1.14
C TRP A 47 -21.58 -2.45 1.75
N GLY A 48 -22.53 -1.85 1.05
CA GLY A 48 -23.30 -0.71 1.58
C GLY A 48 -24.08 -1.06 2.84
N GLU A 49 -24.78 -2.21 2.83
CA GLU A 49 -25.51 -2.72 3.99
C GLU A 49 -24.58 -3.01 5.17
N GLU A 50 -23.45 -3.67 4.92
CA GLU A 50 -22.46 -4.01 5.96
C GLU A 50 -21.81 -2.76 6.57
N ILE A 51 -21.42 -1.79 5.73
CA ILE A 51 -20.87 -0.51 6.20
C ILE A 51 -21.89 0.25 7.02
N ALA A 52 -23.16 0.29 6.57
CA ALA A 52 -24.22 0.97 7.30
C ALA A 52 -24.49 0.35 8.68
N ALA A 53 -24.34 -0.96 8.81
CA ALA A 53 -24.55 -1.70 10.06
C ALA A 53 -23.34 -1.66 11.02
N ALA A 54 -22.15 -1.30 10.55
CA ALA A 54 -20.93 -1.29 11.34
C ALA A 54 -20.72 0.04 12.08
N ASP A 55 -20.01 0.03 13.20
CA ASP A 55 -19.49 1.23 13.88
C ASP A 55 -18.24 1.75 13.19
N ALA A 56 -17.36 0.85 12.74
CA ALA A 56 -16.11 1.15 12.07
C ALA A 56 -15.94 0.27 10.82
N PHE A 57 -15.26 0.80 9.81
CA PHE A 57 -15.01 0.12 8.55
C PHE A 57 -13.54 0.21 8.15
N TRP A 58 -12.95 -0.94 7.82
CA TRP A 58 -11.57 -1.03 7.34
C TRP A 58 -11.54 -1.57 5.91
N PRO A 59 -11.36 -0.71 4.89
CA PRO A 59 -11.32 -1.16 3.50
C PRO A 59 -10.02 -1.91 3.19
N ILE A 60 -10.15 -3.10 2.58
CA ILE A 60 -9.03 -3.86 2.01
C ILE A 60 -9.34 -4.06 0.53
N ALA A 61 -8.90 -3.14 -0.29
CA ALA A 61 -9.14 -3.13 -1.72
C ALA A 61 -7.95 -2.50 -2.45
N PRO A 62 -7.73 -2.81 -3.74
CA PRO A 62 -6.78 -2.09 -4.56
C PRO A 62 -7.30 -0.69 -4.92
N GLU A 63 -6.40 0.18 -5.32
CA GLU A 63 -6.71 1.50 -5.88
C GLU A 63 -7.33 1.42 -7.28
N SER A 64 -7.03 0.32 -7.99
CA SER A 64 -7.48 0.07 -9.37
C SER A 64 -9.00 0.19 -9.51
N ASP A 65 -9.43 0.71 -10.64
CA ASP A 65 -10.85 0.92 -10.97
C ASP A 65 -11.63 1.77 -9.95
N GLY A 66 -10.92 2.54 -9.11
CA GLY A 66 -11.52 3.37 -8.06
C GLY A 66 -12.21 2.60 -6.94
N ILE A 67 -11.92 1.30 -6.77
CA ILE A 67 -12.61 0.45 -5.78
C ILE A 67 -12.35 0.93 -4.36
N LEU A 68 -11.08 1.17 -4.00
CA LEU A 68 -10.72 1.67 -2.67
C LEU A 68 -11.34 3.04 -2.40
N LEU A 69 -11.31 3.94 -3.41
CA LEU A 69 -11.90 5.26 -3.31
C LEU A 69 -13.41 5.19 -2.99
N ARG A 70 -14.15 4.43 -3.78
CA ARG A 70 -15.59 4.26 -3.59
C ARG A 70 -15.93 3.66 -2.21
N LEU A 71 -15.17 2.67 -1.75
CA LEU A 71 -15.34 2.10 -0.41
C LEU A 71 -15.08 3.14 0.68
N SER A 72 -14.03 3.97 0.54
CA SER A 72 -13.73 5.04 1.49
C SER A 72 -14.83 6.11 1.52
N GLU A 73 -15.43 6.46 0.37
CA GLU A 73 -16.56 7.39 0.27
C GLU A 73 -17.84 6.81 0.90
N MET A 74 -18.08 5.50 0.77
CA MET A 74 -19.22 4.81 1.39
C MET A 74 -19.15 4.80 2.93
N ALA A 75 -17.97 4.97 3.51
CA ALA A 75 -17.78 5.04 4.95
C ALA A 75 -18.19 6.40 5.56
N ALA A 76 -18.80 7.31 4.79
CA ALA A 76 -19.25 8.61 5.29
C ALA A 76 -20.18 8.45 6.51
N GLY A 77 -19.82 9.13 7.62
CA GLY A 77 -20.55 9.05 8.89
C GLY A 77 -20.21 7.83 9.76
N LYS A 78 -19.23 7.01 9.36
CA LYS A 78 -18.67 5.89 10.13
C LYS A 78 -17.21 6.16 10.48
N ILE A 79 -16.65 5.38 11.41
CA ILE A 79 -15.22 5.41 11.69
C ILE A 79 -14.51 4.69 10.54
N LEU A 80 -13.87 5.45 9.65
CA LEU A 80 -13.03 4.90 8.59
C LEU A 80 -11.64 4.55 9.15
N LEU A 81 -11.30 3.27 9.21
CA LEU A 81 -9.98 2.77 9.63
C LEU A 81 -9.02 2.73 8.42
N GLY A 82 -8.91 3.85 7.72
CA GLY A 82 -8.12 4.02 6.51
C GLY A 82 -8.00 5.49 6.13
N SER A 83 -7.23 5.76 5.09
CA SER A 83 -6.98 7.11 4.59
C SER A 83 -8.24 7.78 4.03
N SER A 84 -8.26 9.11 4.06
CA SER A 84 -9.40 9.88 3.55
C SER A 84 -9.61 9.64 2.04
N PRO A 85 -10.85 9.83 1.53
CA PRO A 85 -11.12 9.70 0.09
C PRO A 85 -10.22 10.58 -0.78
N GLU A 86 -9.84 11.79 -0.31
CA GLU A 86 -8.95 12.69 -1.02
C GLU A 86 -7.53 12.12 -1.13
N ALA A 87 -7.00 11.56 -0.04
CA ALA A 87 -5.70 10.90 -0.04
C ALA A 87 -5.70 9.65 -0.91
N VAL A 88 -6.76 8.85 -0.84
CA VAL A 88 -6.94 7.67 -1.71
C VAL A 88 -6.99 8.08 -3.18
N ARG A 89 -7.74 9.12 -3.53
CA ARG A 89 -7.84 9.62 -4.92
C ARG A 89 -6.49 10.10 -5.44
N LEU A 90 -5.73 10.82 -4.63
CA LEU A 90 -4.38 11.25 -5.00
C LEU A 90 -3.45 10.06 -5.21
N CYS A 91 -3.40 9.13 -4.26
CA CYS A 91 -2.51 7.97 -4.30
C CYS A 91 -2.88 6.93 -5.34
N ALA A 92 -4.12 6.93 -5.85
CA ALA A 92 -4.56 6.02 -6.91
C ALA A 92 -3.85 6.26 -8.24
N SER A 93 -3.40 7.48 -8.53
CA SER A 93 -2.61 7.81 -9.74
C SER A 93 -1.13 7.97 -9.37
N LYS A 94 -0.27 7.14 -9.97
CA LYS A 94 1.19 7.25 -9.81
C LYS A 94 1.73 8.57 -10.35
N ILE A 95 1.14 9.08 -11.44
CA ILE A 95 1.49 10.39 -12.00
C ILE A 95 1.16 11.50 -11.00
N ALA A 96 -0.07 11.53 -10.52
CA ALA A 96 -0.52 12.57 -9.59
C ALA A 96 0.27 12.52 -8.27
N THR A 97 0.50 11.33 -7.72
CA THR A 97 1.30 11.10 -6.51
C THR A 97 2.72 11.60 -6.70
N SER A 98 3.38 11.20 -7.80
CA SER A 98 4.75 11.60 -8.12
C SER A 98 4.88 13.13 -8.24
N GLN A 99 3.98 13.77 -8.99
CA GLN A 99 3.97 15.23 -9.16
C GLN A 99 3.74 15.95 -7.83
N HIS A 100 2.77 15.47 -7.03
CA HIS A 100 2.46 16.05 -5.74
C HIS A 100 3.64 15.95 -4.76
N LEU A 101 4.25 14.79 -4.64
CA LEU A 101 5.41 14.57 -3.76
C LEU A 101 6.62 15.39 -4.22
N ALA A 102 6.88 15.45 -5.54
CA ALA A 102 7.96 16.26 -6.10
C ALA A 102 7.79 17.76 -5.79
N ALA A 103 6.55 18.28 -5.85
CA ALA A 103 6.25 19.67 -5.46
C ALA A 103 6.53 19.93 -3.97
N HIS A 104 6.60 18.89 -3.13
CA HIS A 104 6.97 18.96 -1.71
C HIS A 104 8.44 18.60 -1.44
N GLY A 105 9.28 18.55 -2.50
CA GLY A 105 10.72 18.29 -2.38
C GLY A 105 11.09 16.83 -2.13
N ILE A 106 10.17 15.88 -2.34
CA ILE A 106 10.41 14.44 -2.20
C ILE A 106 10.82 13.88 -3.56
N VAL A 107 11.92 13.13 -3.60
CA VAL A 107 12.42 12.52 -4.85
C VAL A 107 11.51 11.37 -5.27
N THR A 108 10.99 11.45 -6.50
CA THR A 108 10.05 10.49 -7.08
C THR A 108 10.48 10.12 -8.49
N VAL A 109 9.90 9.06 -9.05
CA VAL A 109 10.12 8.68 -10.45
C VAL A 109 9.24 9.53 -11.37
N PRO A 110 9.80 10.36 -12.26
CA PRO A 110 9.00 11.15 -13.18
C PRO A 110 8.38 10.28 -14.28
N SER A 111 7.26 10.74 -14.84
CA SER A 111 6.75 10.16 -16.09
C SER A 111 7.60 10.63 -17.28
N LEU A 112 7.88 9.73 -18.19
CA LEU A 112 8.59 10.04 -19.45
C LEU A 112 7.60 10.51 -20.50
N ALA A 113 7.94 11.61 -21.17
CA ALA A 113 7.28 11.97 -22.41
C ALA A 113 7.66 10.99 -23.53
N PRO A 114 6.81 10.80 -24.55
CA PRO A 114 7.12 9.98 -25.70
C PRO A 114 8.45 10.37 -26.35
N GLY A 115 9.32 9.38 -26.62
CA GLY A 115 10.61 9.59 -27.27
C GLY A 115 11.75 10.10 -26.38
N VAL A 116 11.51 10.30 -25.07
CA VAL A 116 12.59 10.66 -24.14
C VAL A 116 13.45 9.44 -23.84
N ALA A 117 14.77 9.59 -24.05
CA ALA A 117 15.73 8.54 -23.74
C ALA A 117 15.85 8.27 -22.25
N SER A 118 16.01 7.00 -21.88
CA SER A 118 16.32 6.58 -20.53
C SER A 118 17.56 5.68 -20.57
N PRO A 119 18.67 6.06 -19.92
CA PRO A 119 19.95 5.36 -20.06
C PRO A 119 19.91 3.92 -19.52
N HIS A 120 18.99 3.63 -18.61
CA HIS A 120 18.86 2.30 -18.00
C HIS A 120 17.61 1.54 -18.46
N GLY A 121 16.88 2.05 -19.47
CA GLY A 121 15.64 1.47 -19.96
C GLY A 121 14.39 2.11 -19.35
N VAL A 122 13.23 1.59 -19.72
CA VAL A 122 11.93 2.15 -19.43
C VAL A 122 11.03 1.11 -18.79
N ILE A 123 10.30 1.53 -17.77
CA ILE A 123 9.19 0.79 -17.17
C ILE A 123 7.88 1.31 -17.76
N VAL A 124 7.06 0.39 -18.26
CA VAL A 124 5.68 0.67 -18.68
C VAL A 124 4.73 -0.06 -17.75
N LYS A 125 3.75 0.64 -17.21
CA LYS A 125 2.80 0.10 -16.23
C LYS A 125 1.48 0.88 -16.23
N PRO A 126 0.39 0.31 -15.68
CA PRO A 126 -0.84 1.06 -15.41
C PRO A 126 -0.58 2.21 -14.42
N ASP A 127 -1.28 3.33 -14.59
CA ASP A 127 -1.19 4.46 -13.65
C ASP A 127 -1.80 4.10 -12.29
N ASP A 128 -2.91 3.35 -12.28
CA ASP A 128 -3.65 2.91 -11.08
C ASP A 128 -3.40 1.45 -10.65
N GLY A 129 -2.46 0.75 -11.30
CA GLY A 129 -2.17 -0.67 -11.03
C GLY A 129 -1.56 -0.93 -9.65
N ALA A 130 -1.82 -2.11 -9.09
CA ALA A 130 -1.29 -2.59 -7.83
C ALA A 130 -0.53 -3.93 -8.00
N GLY A 131 0.39 -4.27 -7.09
CA GLY A 131 1.02 -5.60 -7.01
C GLY A 131 1.94 -5.98 -8.17
N ALA A 132 2.55 -5.02 -8.84
CA ALA A 132 3.40 -5.20 -10.04
C ALA A 132 2.65 -5.77 -11.26
N GLU A 133 1.32 -5.85 -11.23
CA GLU A 133 0.53 -6.32 -12.35
C GLU A 133 0.68 -5.38 -13.56
N GLY A 134 0.93 -5.96 -14.73
CA GLY A 134 1.10 -5.18 -15.97
C GLY A 134 2.43 -4.41 -16.07
N VAL A 135 3.33 -4.50 -15.10
CA VAL A 135 4.64 -3.82 -15.14
C VAL A 135 5.57 -4.53 -16.10
N ARG A 136 6.12 -3.78 -17.06
CA ARG A 136 7.05 -4.28 -18.08
C ARG A 136 8.28 -3.39 -18.19
N PHE A 137 9.43 -4.04 -18.30
CA PHE A 137 10.71 -3.40 -18.57
C PHE A 137 11.08 -3.51 -20.05
N PHE A 138 11.58 -2.42 -20.62
CA PHE A 138 12.12 -2.36 -21.98
C PHE A 138 13.49 -1.70 -21.93
N THR A 139 14.46 -2.33 -22.60
CA THR A 139 15.80 -1.74 -22.79
C THR A 139 15.77 -0.62 -23.84
N ASP A 140 14.85 -0.71 -24.81
CA ASP A 140 14.66 0.28 -25.87
C ASP A 140 13.34 1.04 -25.65
N PRO A 141 13.38 2.37 -25.41
CA PRO A 141 12.18 3.21 -25.30
C PRO A 141 11.29 3.17 -26.54
N ALA A 142 11.85 3.01 -27.74
CA ALA A 142 11.08 2.93 -28.98
C ALA A 142 10.22 1.64 -29.02
N ALA A 143 10.76 0.51 -28.54
CA ALA A 143 10.01 -0.73 -28.44
C ALA A 143 8.84 -0.64 -27.42
N ALA A 144 9.02 0.13 -26.36
CA ALA A 144 7.97 0.41 -25.39
C ALA A 144 6.81 1.19 -26.03
N MET A 145 7.14 2.22 -26.85
CA MET A 145 6.16 3.08 -27.53
C MET A 145 5.41 2.36 -28.65
N ALA A 146 6.09 1.46 -29.38
CA ALA A 146 5.51 0.74 -30.52
C ALA A 146 4.36 -0.21 -30.13
N ARG A 147 4.25 -0.59 -28.86
CA ARG A 147 3.20 -1.51 -28.36
C ARG A 147 1.88 -0.82 -28.00
N GLY A 148 1.79 0.50 -28.17
CA GLY A 148 0.60 1.26 -27.79
C GLY A 148 0.46 1.31 -26.25
N ILE A 149 0.63 2.48 -25.67
CA ILE A 149 0.58 2.71 -24.23
C ILE A 149 -0.74 3.39 -23.79
N ALA A 150 -1.82 3.19 -24.54
CA ALA A 150 -3.10 3.74 -24.13
C ALA A 150 -3.48 3.22 -22.72
N GLY A 151 -3.67 4.14 -21.78
CA GLY A 151 -3.96 3.82 -20.37
C GLY A 151 -2.73 3.37 -19.54
N LEU A 152 -1.52 3.38 -20.13
CA LEU A 152 -0.28 3.05 -19.43
C LEU A 152 0.61 4.29 -19.29
N ILE A 153 1.45 4.30 -18.28
CA ILE A 153 2.50 5.30 -18.07
C ILE A 153 3.87 4.71 -18.38
N ALA A 154 4.78 5.56 -18.85
CA ALA A 154 6.19 5.22 -19.00
C ALA A 154 7.02 5.98 -17.97
N GLN A 155 7.93 5.29 -17.31
CA GLN A 155 8.85 5.86 -16.33
C GLN A 155 10.27 5.35 -16.58
N PRO A 156 11.33 6.11 -16.25
CA PRO A 156 12.69 5.59 -16.33
C PRO A 156 12.84 4.39 -15.38
N PHE A 157 13.58 3.39 -15.81
CA PHE A 157 14.05 2.35 -14.89
C PHE A 157 15.13 2.95 -13.98
N ILE A 158 14.91 2.84 -12.68
CA ILE A 158 15.84 3.34 -11.66
C ILE A 158 16.64 2.13 -11.12
N PRO A 159 17.95 2.04 -11.38
CA PRO A 159 18.78 1.02 -10.78
C PRO A 159 18.88 1.20 -9.26
N GLY A 160 18.65 0.12 -8.50
CA GLY A 160 18.70 0.15 -7.03
C GLY A 160 18.01 -1.04 -6.40
N ALA A 161 17.97 -1.06 -5.08
CA ALA A 161 17.29 -2.10 -4.33
C ALA A 161 15.81 -1.74 -4.11
N PRO A 162 14.86 -2.61 -4.49
CA PRO A 162 13.45 -2.40 -4.20
C PRO A 162 13.18 -2.58 -2.70
N GLU A 163 12.66 -1.54 -2.08
CA GLU A 163 12.35 -1.51 -0.65
C GLU A 163 10.96 -0.90 -0.43
N SER A 164 10.43 -1.09 0.77
CA SER A 164 9.17 -0.46 1.16
C SER A 164 9.18 -0.05 2.63
N LEU A 165 8.31 0.91 2.96
CA LEU A 165 8.10 1.35 4.33
C LEU A 165 6.68 0.98 4.75
N SER A 166 6.55 0.53 6.00
CA SER A 166 5.26 0.41 6.67
C SER A 166 5.13 1.57 7.64
N LEU A 167 4.10 2.39 7.47
CA LEU A 167 3.86 3.59 8.25
C LEU A 167 2.56 3.46 9.04
N LEU A 168 2.50 4.16 10.17
CA LEU A 168 1.28 4.47 10.88
C LEU A 168 1.08 5.98 10.82
N CYS A 169 0.01 6.46 10.16
CA CYS A 169 -0.19 7.87 9.84
C CYS A 169 -1.44 8.45 10.51
N ARG A 170 -1.37 9.72 10.88
CA ARG A 170 -2.52 10.54 11.30
C ARG A 170 -2.20 12.04 11.21
N GLY A 171 -3.08 12.82 10.56
CA GLY A 171 -3.03 14.27 10.63
C GLY A 171 -1.75 14.93 10.11
N GLY A 172 -1.10 14.33 9.11
CA GLY A 172 0.17 14.83 8.56
C GLY A 172 1.42 14.36 9.32
N GLU A 173 1.26 13.45 10.27
CA GLU A 173 2.35 12.83 11.02
C GLU A 173 2.42 11.33 10.72
N ALA A 174 3.61 10.74 10.89
CA ALA A 174 3.82 9.31 10.72
C ALA A 174 4.82 8.73 11.72
N THR A 175 4.51 7.53 12.22
CA THR A 175 5.48 6.63 12.84
C THR A 175 5.94 5.61 11.78
N LEU A 176 7.24 5.50 11.57
CA LEU A 176 7.83 4.45 10.73
C LEU A 176 7.81 3.13 11.49
N LEU A 177 6.96 2.20 11.07
CA LEU A 177 6.81 0.89 11.70
C LEU A 177 7.92 -0.07 11.28
N SER A 178 8.19 -0.19 9.97
CA SER A 178 9.26 -1.05 9.45
C SER A 178 9.83 -0.56 8.13
N CYS A 179 11.14 -0.86 7.93
CA CYS A 179 11.85 -0.72 6.67
C CYS A 179 12.02 -2.11 6.06
N ASN A 180 11.43 -2.37 4.91
CA ASN A 180 11.31 -3.70 4.33
C ASN A 180 12.16 -3.81 3.08
N ARG A 181 12.72 -5.00 2.83
CA ARG A 181 13.37 -5.33 1.57
C ARG A 181 12.43 -6.18 0.73
N GLN A 182 12.11 -5.72 -0.47
CA GLN A 182 11.28 -6.48 -1.40
C GLN A 182 12.10 -7.51 -2.16
N ILE A 183 11.52 -8.68 -2.41
CA ILE A 183 12.12 -9.75 -3.20
C ILE A 183 11.40 -9.77 -4.54
N THR A 184 12.05 -9.26 -5.57
CA THR A 184 11.52 -9.17 -6.93
C THR A 184 12.46 -9.88 -7.90
N GLU A 185 11.90 -10.44 -8.95
CA GLU A 185 12.60 -11.08 -10.04
C GLU A 185 12.13 -10.49 -11.37
N CYS A 186 13.04 -10.19 -12.29
CA CYS A 186 12.70 -9.76 -13.63
C CYS A 186 12.99 -10.90 -14.62
N VAL A 187 11.95 -11.48 -15.19
CA VAL A 187 12.04 -12.55 -16.18
C VAL A 187 11.43 -12.06 -17.49
N GLU A 188 12.19 -12.06 -18.56
CA GLU A 188 11.75 -11.60 -19.89
C GLU A 188 11.07 -10.22 -19.87
N GLY A 189 11.63 -9.29 -19.10
CA GLY A 189 11.10 -7.94 -18.96
C GLY A 189 9.81 -7.82 -18.14
N ARG A 190 9.41 -8.87 -17.43
CA ARG A 190 8.28 -8.86 -16.49
C ARG A 190 8.79 -8.93 -15.06
N PHE A 191 8.29 -8.07 -14.20
CA PHE A 191 8.57 -8.13 -12.78
C PHE A 191 7.63 -9.11 -12.08
N HIS A 192 8.23 -9.98 -11.27
CA HIS A 192 7.54 -10.91 -10.40
C HIS A 192 7.86 -10.57 -8.95
N TYR A 193 6.84 -10.25 -8.18
CA TYR A 193 6.98 -10.05 -6.76
C TYR A 193 6.97 -11.41 -6.05
N ARG A 194 8.11 -11.79 -5.45
CA ARG A 194 8.33 -13.09 -4.80
C ARG A 194 8.14 -13.06 -3.29
N GLY A 195 8.02 -11.88 -2.71
CA GLY A 195 7.87 -11.70 -1.28
C GLY A 195 8.66 -10.49 -0.75
N LEU A 196 8.86 -10.47 0.55
CA LEU A 196 9.63 -9.41 1.22
C LEU A 196 10.18 -9.90 2.55
N ALA A 197 11.19 -9.20 3.06
CA ALA A 197 11.63 -9.26 4.44
C ALA A 197 11.14 -8.00 5.18
N VAL A 198 10.14 -8.14 6.04
CA VAL A 198 9.70 -7.07 6.95
C VAL A 198 10.83 -6.81 7.93
N GLY A 199 11.22 -5.54 8.11
CA GLY A 199 12.41 -5.20 8.91
C GLY A 199 13.75 -5.56 8.23
N GLY A 200 13.74 -5.96 6.95
CA GLY A 200 14.95 -6.39 6.23
C GLY A 200 15.88 -5.25 5.78
N ALA A 201 15.48 -3.96 6.00
CA ALA A 201 16.25 -2.77 5.66
C ALA A 201 16.35 -1.78 6.84
N GLU A 202 16.30 -2.29 8.08
CA GLU A 202 16.30 -1.46 9.30
C GLU A 202 17.59 -0.67 9.52
N GLU A 203 18.68 -1.09 8.93
CA GLU A 203 19.94 -0.33 8.91
C GLU A 203 19.78 1.08 8.29
N LYS A 204 18.71 1.30 7.51
CA LYS A 204 18.37 2.57 6.87
C LYS A 204 17.30 3.39 7.60
N ARG A 205 16.80 2.92 8.76
CA ARG A 205 15.71 3.56 9.50
C ARG A 205 15.94 5.05 9.75
N ALA A 206 17.14 5.42 10.22
CA ALA A 206 17.49 6.82 10.49
C ALA A 206 17.37 7.70 9.23
N PHE A 207 17.62 7.14 8.06
CA PHE A 207 17.51 7.81 6.77
C PHE A 207 16.05 7.88 6.27
N TYR A 208 15.25 6.83 6.54
CA TYR A 208 13.86 6.77 6.08
C TYR A 208 12.86 7.48 7.02
N THR A 209 13.20 7.69 8.28
CA THR A 209 12.31 8.40 9.22
C THR A 209 11.94 9.82 8.74
N PRO A 210 12.88 10.68 8.30
CA PRO A 210 12.52 11.99 7.77
C PRO A 210 11.73 11.92 6.46
N LEU A 211 11.95 10.91 5.61
CA LEU A 211 11.17 10.69 4.41
C LEU A 211 9.71 10.33 4.75
N ALA A 212 9.50 9.41 5.70
CA ALA A 212 8.16 9.04 6.16
C ALA A 212 7.39 10.25 6.70
N ALA A 213 8.04 11.08 7.51
CA ALA A 213 7.46 12.31 8.03
C ALA A 213 7.15 13.33 6.90
N ALA A 214 8.01 13.45 5.89
CA ALA A 214 7.79 14.32 4.75
C ALA A 214 6.59 13.88 3.92
N ILE A 215 6.44 12.57 3.65
CA ILE A 215 5.31 11.99 2.91
C ILE A 215 4.00 12.25 3.67
N ALA A 216 3.96 12.00 4.98
CA ALA A 216 2.77 12.23 5.78
C ALA A 216 2.35 13.70 5.77
N ARG A 217 3.30 14.64 5.89
CA ARG A 217 3.01 16.09 5.79
C ARG A 217 2.50 16.48 4.41
N ALA A 218 3.06 15.91 3.34
CA ALA A 218 2.62 16.19 1.98
C ALA A 218 1.20 15.67 1.72
N ILE A 219 0.78 14.58 2.37
CA ILE A 219 -0.54 13.95 2.18
C ILE A 219 -1.24 13.81 3.55
N PRO A 220 -1.76 14.90 4.15
CA PRO A 220 -2.27 14.89 5.53
C PRO A 220 -3.51 14.03 5.75
N GLY A 221 -4.20 13.62 4.67
CA GLY A 221 -5.33 12.68 4.69
C GLY A 221 -4.94 11.19 4.84
N LEU A 222 -3.64 10.87 4.89
CA LEU A 222 -3.18 9.52 5.21
C LEU A 222 -3.54 9.19 6.67
N PHE A 223 -4.15 8.00 6.86
CA PHE A 223 -4.58 7.53 8.19
C PHE A 223 -4.39 6.02 8.35
N GLY A 224 -4.03 5.63 9.57
CA GLY A 224 -3.82 4.23 9.92
C GLY A 224 -2.59 3.66 9.24
N TYR A 225 -2.66 2.41 8.81
CA TYR A 225 -1.56 1.77 8.10
C TYR A 225 -1.43 2.30 6.66
N VAL A 226 -0.21 2.64 6.27
CA VAL A 226 0.14 3.09 4.92
C VAL A 226 1.43 2.40 4.48
N GLY A 227 1.46 1.91 3.25
CA GLY A 227 2.66 1.39 2.61
C GLY A 227 3.30 2.44 1.68
N VAL A 228 4.63 2.48 1.62
CA VAL A 228 5.36 3.30 0.64
C VAL A 228 6.36 2.41 -0.07
N ASP A 229 6.29 2.34 -1.39
CA ASP A 229 7.27 1.61 -2.20
C ASP A 229 8.32 2.56 -2.76
N LEU A 230 9.57 2.16 -2.73
CA LEU A 230 10.71 2.99 -3.14
C LEU A 230 11.85 2.14 -3.73
N ILE A 231 12.73 2.79 -4.46
CA ILE A 231 14.03 2.25 -4.84
C ILE A 231 15.12 2.93 -4.01
N ALA A 232 15.89 2.13 -3.28
CA ALA A 232 17.09 2.60 -2.60
C ALA A 232 18.25 2.68 -3.60
N THR A 233 18.67 3.89 -3.94
CA THR A 233 19.81 4.15 -4.83
C THR A 233 21.06 4.59 -4.05
N GLY A 234 22.20 4.70 -4.73
CA GLY A 234 23.43 5.27 -4.15
C GLY A 234 23.30 6.77 -3.79
N GLU A 235 22.32 7.48 -4.39
CA GLU A 235 22.08 8.91 -4.16
C GLU A 235 20.93 9.16 -3.16
N GLY A 236 20.23 8.11 -2.76
CA GLY A 236 19.11 8.20 -1.81
C GLY A 236 17.85 7.46 -2.29
N PRO A 237 16.76 7.49 -1.53
CA PRO A 237 15.50 6.83 -1.90
C PRO A 237 14.75 7.61 -2.97
N VAL A 238 14.20 6.86 -3.92
CA VAL A 238 13.30 7.37 -4.95
C VAL A 238 11.93 6.73 -4.73
N VAL A 239 10.91 7.50 -4.36
CA VAL A 239 9.57 7.00 -4.08
C VAL A 239 8.89 6.60 -5.39
N LEU A 240 8.33 5.39 -5.43
CA LEU A 240 7.59 4.83 -6.56
C LEU A 240 6.08 5.07 -6.42
N GLU A 241 5.53 4.79 -5.23
CA GLU A 241 4.10 4.93 -4.95
C GLU A 241 3.84 4.99 -3.44
N VAL A 242 2.70 5.55 -3.07
CA VAL A 242 2.15 5.53 -1.72
C VAL A 242 0.86 4.73 -1.76
N ASN A 243 0.78 3.69 -0.94
CA ASN A 243 -0.37 2.78 -0.83
C ASN A 243 -1.17 3.16 0.43
N PRO A 244 -2.30 3.87 0.33
CA PRO A 244 -3.06 4.35 1.49
C PRO A 244 -3.95 3.25 2.09
N ARG A 245 -3.40 2.04 2.23
CA ARG A 245 -4.06 0.80 2.66
C ARG A 245 -3.06 -0.24 3.14
N LEU A 246 -3.57 -1.39 3.61
CA LEU A 246 -2.72 -2.55 3.90
C LEU A 246 -1.94 -3.01 2.66
N THR A 247 -0.67 -3.32 2.88
CA THR A 247 0.20 -3.96 1.88
C THR A 247 0.65 -5.34 2.38
N THR A 248 1.35 -6.10 1.54
CA THR A 248 1.77 -7.47 1.88
C THR A 248 2.60 -7.55 3.16
N SER A 249 3.39 -6.51 3.47
CA SER A 249 4.19 -6.44 4.70
C SER A 249 3.36 -6.48 5.98
N TYR A 250 2.09 -6.04 5.94
CA TYR A 250 1.19 -6.14 7.11
C TYR A 250 1.08 -7.57 7.64
N ALA A 251 1.14 -8.57 6.75
CA ALA A 251 0.93 -9.97 7.14
C ALA A 251 2.01 -10.55 8.09
N ALA A 252 3.19 -9.92 8.16
CA ALA A 252 4.24 -10.30 9.12
C ALA A 252 4.60 -9.17 10.09
N LEU A 253 3.92 -8.02 9.99
CA LEU A 253 4.28 -6.83 10.77
C LEU A 253 4.10 -7.05 12.28
N GLY A 254 3.03 -7.68 12.69
CA GLY A 254 2.77 -8.00 14.10
C GLY A 254 3.86 -8.90 14.70
N GLU A 255 4.28 -9.92 13.95
CA GLU A 255 5.40 -10.80 14.33
C GLU A 255 6.73 -10.04 14.39
N ALA A 256 7.00 -9.17 13.41
CA ALA A 256 8.22 -8.39 13.34
C ALA A 256 8.33 -7.37 14.48
N LEU A 257 7.25 -6.68 14.82
CA LEU A 257 7.22 -5.65 15.86
C LEU A 257 7.03 -6.22 17.27
N GLY A 258 6.47 -7.42 17.41
CA GLY A 258 6.06 -7.97 18.71
C GLY A 258 4.83 -7.26 19.32
N VAL A 259 4.08 -6.51 18.52
CA VAL A 259 2.85 -5.79 18.93
C VAL A 259 1.75 -6.02 17.89
N ASN A 260 0.50 -5.84 18.29
CA ASN A 260 -0.65 -5.98 17.40
C ASN A 260 -0.86 -4.71 16.56
N PRO A 261 -0.61 -4.72 15.22
CA PRO A 261 -0.72 -3.52 14.39
C PRO A 261 -2.16 -2.99 14.29
N ALA A 262 -3.17 -3.87 14.35
CA ALA A 262 -4.57 -3.43 14.34
C ALA A 262 -4.92 -2.64 15.59
N ALA A 263 -4.38 -3.02 16.75
CA ALA A 263 -4.56 -2.27 17.99
C ALA A 263 -4.01 -0.85 17.91
N LEU A 264 -2.89 -0.66 17.20
CA LEU A 264 -2.32 0.67 16.97
C LEU A 264 -3.26 1.56 16.15
N VAL A 265 -3.85 1.03 15.07
CA VAL A 265 -4.80 1.78 14.24
C VAL A 265 -6.08 2.10 15.00
N LEU A 266 -6.61 1.15 15.77
CA LEU A 266 -7.80 1.39 16.60
C LEU A 266 -7.55 2.43 17.69
N ALA A 267 -6.37 2.41 18.32
CA ALA A 267 -5.98 3.42 19.30
C ALA A 267 -5.94 4.83 18.67
N LEU A 268 -5.41 4.95 17.44
CA LEU A 268 -5.44 6.22 16.71
C LEU A 268 -6.87 6.67 16.39
N ALA A 269 -7.73 5.75 15.95
CA ALA A 269 -9.13 6.06 15.66
C ALA A 269 -9.92 6.50 16.91
N ALA A 270 -9.52 6.00 18.08
CA ALA A 270 -10.06 6.42 19.38
C ALA A 270 -9.44 7.75 19.92
N GLY A 271 -8.60 8.42 19.12
CA GLY A 271 -7.97 9.69 19.51
C GLY A 271 -6.63 9.57 20.23
N GLY A 272 -6.07 8.36 20.35
CA GLY A 272 -4.74 8.13 20.92
C GLY A 272 -3.61 8.74 20.08
N ASP A 273 -2.45 8.96 20.66
CA ASP A 273 -1.27 9.50 19.98
C ASP A 273 -0.58 8.44 19.09
N LEU A 274 0.24 8.93 18.14
CA LEU A 274 1.14 8.07 17.38
C LEU A 274 2.19 7.45 18.31
N PRO A 275 2.20 6.12 18.51
CA PRO A 275 3.17 5.49 19.40
C PRO A 275 4.55 5.48 18.75
N PRO A 276 5.64 5.53 19.55
CA PRO A 276 6.95 5.14 19.05
C PRO A 276 6.90 3.65 18.68
N ALA A 277 7.47 3.28 17.53
CA ALA A 277 7.62 1.88 17.16
C ALA A 277 9.02 1.38 17.50
N PRO A 278 9.16 0.24 18.20
CA PRO A 278 10.46 -0.40 18.35
C PRO A 278 10.97 -0.85 16.99
N PRO A 279 12.29 -0.91 16.77
CA PRO A 279 12.83 -1.50 15.55
C PRO A 279 12.37 -2.96 15.45
N PRO A 280 11.77 -3.37 14.31
CA PRO A 280 11.28 -4.73 14.13
C PRO A 280 12.44 -5.71 13.97
N ARG A 281 12.24 -6.96 14.38
CA ARG A 281 13.08 -8.06 13.92
C ARG A 281 12.75 -8.41 12.47
N ALA A 282 13.73 -8.89 11.72
CA ALA A 282 13.48 -9.29 10.34
C ALA A 282 12.60 -10.56 10.27
N VAL A 283 11.52 -10.49 9.48
CA VAL A 283 10.61 -11.62 9.20
C VAL A 283 10.39 -11.71 7.70
N THR A 284 10.73 -12.86 7.10
CA THR A 284 10.60 -13.07 5.66
C THR A 284 9.27 -13.72 5.32
N LEU A 285 8.57 -13.12 4.35
CA LEU A 285 7.38 -13.66 3.69
C LEU A 285 7.74 -14.06 2.26
N ALA A 286 7.61 -15.34 1.92
CA ALA A 286 7.67 -15.84 0.56
C ALA A 286 6.27 -15.94 -0.02
N LEU A 287 6.11 -15.49 -1.27
CA LEU A 287 4.89 -15.68 -2.05
C LEU A 287 5.12 -16.83 -3.03
N ALA A 288 4.16 -17.75 -3.09
CA ALA A 288 4.20 -18.90 -3.99
C ALA A 288 3.93 -18.49 -5.45
#